data_d228535f69d73301d1f1ca51e8f8222c
#
_entry.id   d228535f69d73301d1f1ca51e8f8222c
#
_cell.length_a   1.000
_cell.length_b   1.000
_cell.length_c   1.000
_cell.angle_alpha   90.00
_cell.angle_beta   90.00
_cell.angle_gamma   90.00
#
_symmetry.space_group_name_H-M   'P 1'
#
loop_
_entity.id
_entity.type
_entity.pdbx_description
1 polymer ?
#
loop_
_entity_poly.entity_id
_entity_poly.type
_entity_poly.pdbx_seq_one_letter_code
_entity_poly.pdbx_strand_id
1 'polypeptide(L)'
;MESGERQLSLLLVDDDAELCGMMREFFDEAGHHLDCAYDGRDGLAGALSGRFDLVILDVMLPVIDGFTVLQQMRKRTTLPVIMLTARVQQPDRILGLNSGADDYLPKPFDPDELLARIRAVLRRGETASRQADATMKIGKIRINATSREAWSGEAIVDLTAMEFDLLELLMRSAGRVVSREEITALLFERQATPYDRFLDVHISHLRKKLEGGRKLIRTIRGVGYVFTGTA
;
A
#
# COMPACT_ATOMS: atom_id res chain seq x y z
N MET A 1 -19.02 7.88 24.34
CA MET A 1 -17.58 8.22 24.44
C MET A 1 -17.01 7.96 23.07
N GLU A 2 -16.92 8.99 22.25
CA GLU A 2 -16.33 8.93 20.92
C GLU A 2 -14.86 8.61 21.10
N SER A 3 -14.42 7.49 20.52
CA SER A 3 -13.02 7.17 20.39
C SER A 3 -12.42 8.25 19.50
N GLY A 4 -11.63 9.18 20.06
CA GLY A 4 -10.99 10.23 19.29
C GLY A 4 -10.10 9.59 18.21
N GLU A 5 -10.63 9.50 16.99
CA GLU A 5 -9.79 9.13 15.84
C GLU A 5 -8.67 10.16 15.71
N ARG A 6 -7.46 9.69 15.53
CA ARG A 6 -6.30 10.56 15.30
C ARG A 6 -6.54 11.42 14.06
N GLN A 7 -6.35 12.72 14.18
CA GLN A 7 -6.32 13.60 13.01
C GLN A 7 -5.20 13.19 12.07
N LEU A 8 -5.53 12.94 10.81
CA LEU A 8 -4.58 12.57 9.77
C LEU A 8 -4.10 13.80 9.01
N SER A 9 -2.85 13.77 8.57
CA SER A 9 -2.27 14.75 7.65
C SER A 9 -2.06 14.07 6.29
N LEU A 10 -2.83 14.47 5.29
CA LEU A 10 -2.90 13.85 3.97
C LEU A 10 -2.36 14.81 2.89
N LEU A 11 -1.76 14.26 1.84
CA LEU A 11 -1.37 15.00 0.64
C LEU A 11 -2.13 14.44 -0.57
N LEU A 12 -2.92 15.30 -1.24
CA LEU A 12 -3.51 14.99 -2.54
C LEU A 12 -2.66 15.65 -3.64
N VAL A 13 -2.22 14.84 -4.60
CA VAL A 13 -1.49 15.30 -5.77
C VAL A 13 -2.36 15.06 -7.00
N ASP A 14 -2.97 16.12 -7.52
CA ASP A 14 -3.93 16.08 -8.63
C ASP A 14 -3.97 17.46 -9.29
N ASP A 15 -3.96 17.54 -10.62
CA ASP A 15 -4.00 18.81 -11.34
C ASP A 15 -5.42 19.41 -11.44
N ASP A 16 -6.44 18.65 -11.07
CA ASP A 16 -7.82 19.10 -10.95
C ASP A 16 -8.02 19.91 -9.66
N ALA A 17 -7.97 21.24 -9.79
CA ALA A 17 -8.14 22.16 -8.67
C ALA A 17 -9.55 22.12 -8.03
N GLU A 18 -10.59 21.78 -8.81
CA GLU A 18 -11.97 21.66 -8.34
C GLU A 18 -12.08 20.42 -7.46
N LEU A 19 -11.57 19.28 -7.92
CA LEU A 19 -11.50 18.05 -7.12
C LEU A 19 -10.71 18.30 -5.83
N CYS A 20 -9.56 18.95 -5.90
CA CYS A 20 -8.73 19.30 -4.74
C CYS A 20 -9.50 20.16 -3.72
N GLY A 21 -10.28 21.12 -4.20
CA GLY A 21 -11.13 21.97 -3.36
C GLY A 21 -12.22 21.15 -2.64
N MET A 22 -12.99 20.37 -3.38
CA MET A 22 -14.04 19.50 -2.82
C MET A 22 -13.47 18.50 -1.79
N MET A 23 -12.33 17.88 -2.11
CA MET A 23 -11.73 16.91 -1.21
C MET A 23 -11.20 17.55 0.06
N ARG A 24 -10.67 18.78 -0.01
CA ARG A 24 -10.24 19.52 1.18
C ARG A 24 -11.42 19.79 2.13
N GLU A 25 -12.54 20.29 1.60
CA GLU A 25 -13.74 20.52 2.38
C GLU A 25 -14.24 19.21 3.05
N PHE A 26 -14.32 18.13 2.28
CA PHE A 26 -14.74 16.82 2.79
C PHE A 26 -13.84 16.32 3.93
N PHE A 27 -12.49 16.38 3.76
CA PHE A 27 -11.57 15.89 4.80
C PHE A 27 -11.56 16.80 6.04
N ASP A 28 -11.70 18.12 5.88
CA ASP A 28 -11.83 19.06 7.00
C ASP A 28 -13.10 18.76 7.83
N GLU A 29 -14.24 18.50 7.17
CA GLU A 29 -15.48 18.06 7.83
C GLU A 29 -15.32 16.71 8.55
N ALA A 30 -14.53 15.80 7.98
CA ALA A 30 -14.19 14.51 8.59
C ALA A 30 -13.12 14.61 9.70
N GLY A 31 -12.62 15.82 10.02
CA GLY A 31 -11.64 16.06 11.09
C GLY A 31 -10.19 15.73 10.70
N HIS A 32 -9.88 15.70 9.40
CA HIS A 32 -8.55 15.41 8.87
C HIS A 32 -8.00 16.62 8.10
N HIS A 33 -6.68 16.73 7.99
CA HIS A 33 -6.03 17.79 7.23
C HIS A 33 -5.61 17.29 5.83
N LEU A 34 -5.94 18.05 4.77
CA LEU A 34 -5.56 17.72 3.40
C LEU A 34 -4.82 18.91 2.75
N ASP A 35 -3.53 18.72 2.45
CA ASP A 35 -2.77 19.59 1.57
C ASP A 35 -2.92 19.11 0.12
N CYS A 36 -2.84 20.05 -0.83
CA CYS A 36 -2.90 19.76 -2.26
C CYS A 36 -1.63 20.22 -2.98
N ALA A 37 -1.17 19.40 -3.94
CA ALA A 37 -0.16 19.76 -4.93
C ALA A 37 -0.74 19.50 -6.32
N TYR A 38 -0.44 20.40 -7.27
CA TYR A 38 -1.11 20.40 -8.58
C TYR A 38 -0.21 19.89 -9.71
N ASP A 39 0.99 19.45 -9.38
CA ASP A 39 1.90 18.76 -10.30
C ASP A 39 2.77 17.74 -9.58
N GLY A 40 3.41 16.86 -10.37
CA GLY A 40 4.21 15.78 -9.82
C GLY A 40 5.51 16.23 -9.14
N ARG A 41 6.04 17.42 -9.44
CA ARG A 41 7.26 17.95 -8.78
C ARG A 41 6.95 18.38 -7.36
N ASP A 42 5.92 19.21 -7.21
CA ASP A 42 5.48 19.69 -5.90
C ASP A 42 4.93 18.55 -5.05
N GLY A 43 4.21 17.60 -5.68
CA GLY A 43 3.76 16.37 -5.05
C GLY A 43 4.93 15.54 -4.48
N LEU A 44 6.00 15.35 -5.26
CA LEU A 44 7.20 14.64 -4.80
C LEU A 44 7.87 15.35 -3.63
N ALA A 45 8.02 16.67 -3.73
CA ALA A 45 8.63 17.48 -2.66
C ALA A 45 7.80 17.39 -1.36
N GLY A 46 6.47 17.49 -1.47
CA GLY A 46 5.53 17.31 -0.36
C GLY A 46 5.65 15.93 0.28
N ALA A 47 5.60 14.88 -0.53
CA ALA A 47 5.70 13.49 -0.06
C ALA A 47 7.01 13.18 0.69
N LEU A 48 8.10 13.86 0.33
CA LEU A 48 9.41 13.67 0.98
C LEU A 48 9.63 14.60 2.19
N SER A 49 8.66 15.48 2.49
CA SER A 49 8.78 16.45 3.61
C SER A 49 8.67 15.83 5.01
N GLY A 50 8.18 14.61 5.12
CA GLY A 50 7.90 13.94 6.41
C GLY A 50 6.67 14.48 7.16
N ARG A 51 5.85 15.33 6.53
CA ARG A 51 4.68 15.97 7.16
C ARG A 51 3.39 15.16 7.07
N PHE A 52 3.33 14.18 6.18
CA PHE A 52 2.10 13.49 5.82
C PHE A 52 2.10 12.04 6.29
N ASP A 53 0.92 11.54 6.62
CA ASP A 53 0.67 10.15 6.99
C ASP A 53 0.43 9.26 5.75
N LEU A 54 -0.11 9.86 4.66
CA LEU A 54 -0.43 9.17 3.41
C LEU A 54 -0.48 10.16 2.24
N VAL A 55 -0.15 9.68 1.04
CA VAL A 55 -0.29 10.42 -0.22
C VAL A 55 -1.38 9.78 -1.08
N ILE A 56 -2.27 10.63 -1.59
CA ILE A 56 -3.24 10.30 -2.64
C ILE A 56 -2.68 10.89 -3.93
N LEU A 57 -2.39 10.06 -4.94
CA LEU A 57 -1.58 10.45 -6.08
C LEU A 57 -2.27 10.12 -7.40
N ASP A 58 -2.59 11.13 -8.19
CA ASP A 58 -3.08 10.88 -9.54
C ASP A 58 -1.98 10.32 -10.44
N VAL A 59 -2.38 9.43 -11.33
CA VAL A 59 -1.50 8.89 -12.39
C VAL A 59 -1.17 9.97 -13.41
N MET A 60 -2.17 10.77 -13.81
CA MET A 60 -2.06 11.71 -14.92
C MET A 60 -1.72 13.12 -14.39
N LEU A 61 -0.45 13.39 -14.15
CA LEU A 61 0.01 14.68 -13.64
C LEU A 61 0.88 15.41 -14.67
N PRO A 62 0.83 16.74 -14.70
CA PRO A 62 1.78 17.54 -15.46
C PRO A 62 3.17 17.49 -14.84
N VAL A 63 4.18 17.85 -15.63
CA VAL A 63 5.60 17.92 -15.30
C VAL A 63 6.24 16.56 -15.06
N ILE A 64 5.75 15.78 -14.09
CA ILE A 64 6.18 14.41 -13.76
C ILE A 64 4.93 13.59 -13.50
N ASP A 65 4.73 12.50 -14.24
CA ASP A 65 3.59 11.61 -14.06
C ASP A 65 3.62 10.90 -12.68
N GLY A 66 2.44 10.46 -12.21
CA GLY A 66 2.30 9.88 -10.88
C GLY A 66 3.08 8.59 -10.66
N PHE A 67 3.31 7.77 -11.70
CA PHE A 67 4.14 6.57 -11.56
C PHE A 67 5.60 6.90 -11.36
N THR A 68 6.10 7.91 -12.07
CA THR A 68 7.46 8.42 -11.90
C THR A 68 7.63 9.06 -10.52
N VAL A 69 6.63 9.81 -10.03
CA VAL A 69 6.62 10.34 -8.66
C VAL A 69 6.73 9.20 -7.66
N LEU A 70 5.86 8.20 -7.74
CA LEU A 70 5.86 7.05 -6.85
C LEU A 70 7.19 6.28 -6.88
N GLN A 71 7.75 6.04 -8.06
CA GLN A 71 9.04 5.38 -8.19
C GLN A 71 10.18 6.16 -7.50
N GLN A 72 10.15 7.50 -7.58
CA GLN A 72 11.14 8.35 -6.89
C GLN A 72 10.92 8.37 -5.38
N MET A 73 9.66 8.40 -4.92
CA MET A 73 9.31 8.26 -3.51
C MET A 73 9.86 6.96 -2.92
N ARG A 74 9.63 5.82 -3.57
CA ARG A 74 10.05 4.50 -3.08
C ARG A 74 11.56 4.29 -2.96
N LYS A 75 12.36 5.17 -3.51
CA LYS A 75 13.82 5.22 -3.27
C LYS A 75 14.19 5.87 -1.95
N ARG A 76 13.27 6.59 -1.29
CA ARG A 76 13.55 7.47 -0.14
C ARG A 76 12.59 7.30 1.02
N THR A 77 11.39 6.76 0.78
CA THR A 77 10.35 6.64 1.81
C THR A 77 9.43 5.45 1.55
N THR A 78 8.92 4.88 2.64
CA THR A 78 7.86 3.87 2.65
C THR A 78 6.48 4.47 2.92
N LEU A 79 6.36 5.81 2.89
CA LEU A 79 5.10 6.53 3.11
C LEU A 79 3.97 5.91 2.27
N PRO A 80 2.82 5.57 2.87
CA PRO A 80 1.71 4.96 2.15
C PRO A 80 1.19 5.82 1.00
N VAL A 81 0.85 5.18 -0.12
CA VAL A 81 0.34 5.84 -1.33
C VAL A 81 -0.87 5.11 -1.87
N ILE A 82 -1.98 5.85 -2.05
CA ILE A 82 -3.13 5.41 -2.83
C ILE A 82 -3.08 6.09 -4.19
N MET A 83 -3.04 5.31 -5.28
CA MET A 83 -3.06 5.85 -6.64
C MET A 83 -4.49 6.09 -7.11
N LEU A 84 -4.78 7.29 -7.62
CA LEU A 84 -5.99 7.58 -8.36
C LEU A 84 -5.77 7.28 -9.84
N THR A 85 -6.69 6.53 -10.47
CA THR A 85 -6.54 6.13 -11.88
C THR A 85 -7.79 6.46 -12.66
N ALA A 86 -7.66 7.09 -13.84
CA ALA A 86 -8.76 7.06 -14.81
C ALA A 86 -9.00 5.61 -15.25
N ARG A 87 -10.25 5.24 -15.59
CA ARG A 87 -10.62 3.92 -16.12
C ARG A 87 -9.96 3.65 -17.48
N VAL A 88 -8.65 3.65 -17.56
CA VAL A 88 -7.93 3.49 -18.83
C VAL A 88 -7.31 2.11 -18.96
N GLN A 89 -7.31 1.64 -20.20
CA GLN A 89 -6.98 0.33 -20.72
C GLN A 89 -5.63 -0.25 -20.29
N GLN A 90 -5.54 -1.56 -20.33
CA GLN A 90 -4.52 -2.49 -19.79
C GLN A 90 -3.01 -2.17 -19.90
N PRO A 91 -2.44 -1.39 -20.84
CA PRO A 91 -0.98 -1.20 -20.92
C PRO A 91 -0.40 -0.34 -19.79
N ASP A 92 -1.09 0.75 -19.41
CA ASP A 92 -0.58 1.69 -18.39
C ASP A 92 -0.62 1.09 -16.97
N ARG A 93 -1.49 0.10 -16.76
CA ARG A 93 -1.62 -0.64 -15.50
C ARG A 93 -0.43 -1.54 -15.21
N ILE A 94 0.24 -2.10 -16.24
CA ILE A 94 1.40 -2.99 -16.05
C ILE A 94 2.63 -2.18 -15.63
N LEU A 95 2.79 -0.95 -16.11
CA LEU A 95 3.84 -0.03 -15.68
C LEU A 95 3.61 0.48 -14.26
N GLY A 96 2.35 0.85 -13.94
CA GLY A 96 1.95 1.29 -12.59
C GLY A 96 2.00 0.19 -11.54
N LEU A 97 1.69 -1.02 -11.93
CA LEU A 97 1.72 -2.18 -11.05
C LEU A 97 3.12 -2.49 -10.49
N ASN A 98 4.21 -2.11 -11.16
CA ASN A 98 5.58 -2.25 -10.67
C ASN A 98 6.04 -1.12 -9.74
N SER A 99 5.17 -0.16 -9.39
CA SER A 99 5.58 1.07 -8.72
C SER A 99 5.52 1.03 -7.18
N GLY A 100 4.83 0.06 -6.58
CA GLY A 100 4.80 -0.11 -5.12
C GLY A 100 3.77 0.78 -4.39
N ALA A 101 2.64 1.11 -5.02
CA ALA A 101 1.51 1.75 -4.35
C ALA A 101 0.83 0.79 -3.36
N ASP A 102 0.22 1.32 -2.31
CA ASP A 102 -0.43 0.51 -1.27
C ASP A 102 -1.90 0.19 -1.60
N ASP A 103 -2.58 1.03 -2.40
CA ASP A 103 -3.89 0.75 -3.00
C ASP A 103 -4.10 1.56 -4.28
N TYR A 104 -5.18 1.23 -5.03
CA TYR A 104 -5.60 1.89 -6.26
C TYR A 104 -7.10 2.18 -6.23
N LEU A 105 -7.49 3.42 -6.55
CA LEU A 105 -8.87 3.85 -6.62
C LEU A 105 -9.19 4.42 -7.99
N PRO A 106 -10.12 3.82 -8.77
CA PRO A 106 -10.53 4.35 -10.07
C PRO A 106 -11.32 5.65 -9.93
N LYS A 107 -11.05 6.65 -10.79
CA LYS A 107 -11.90 7.81 -11.00
C LYS A 107 -13.05 7.46 -11.97
N PRO A 108 -14.29 7.94 -11.74
CA PRO A 108 -14.74 8.70 -10.58
C PRO A 108 -14.90 7.82 -9.35
N PHE A 109 -14.68 8.36 -8.17
CA PHE A 109 -14.78 7.67 -6.88
C PHE A 109 -15.67 8.43 -5.91
N ASP A 110 -16.16 7.72 -4.90
CA ASP A 110 -16.88 8.28 -3.77
C ASP A 110 -15.86 8.75 -2.71
N PRO A 111 -15.95 9.98 -2.16
CA PRO A 111 -15.09 10.44 -1.07
C PRO A 111 -15.09 9.53 0.16
N ASP A 112 -16.23 8.96 0.53
CA ASP A 112 -16.34 8.01 1.62
C ASP A 112 -15.58 6.70 1.33
N GLU A 113 -15.58 6.24 0.06
CA GLU A 113 -14.78 5.09 -0.34
C GLU A 113 -13.27 5.41 -0.20
N LEU A 114 -12.85 6.61 -0.61
CA LEU A 114 -11.45 7.02 -0.45
C LEU A 114 -11.06 7.08 1.04
N LEU A 115 -11.88 7.67 1.90
CA LEU A 115 -11.62 7.74 3.33
C LEU A 115 -11.55 6.35 3.97
N ALA A 116 -12.46 5.44 3.61
CA ALA A 116 -12.43 4.06 4.07
C ALA A 116 -11.12 3.35 3.67
N ARG A 117 -10.63 3.55 2.44
CA ARG A 117 -9.36 3.00 1.96
C ARG A 117 -8.15 3.59 2.68
N ILE A 118 -8.14 4.90 2.93
CA ILE A 118 -7.10 5.57 3.72
C ILE A 118 -7.02 4.94 5.11
N ARG A 119 -8.17 4.81 5.78
CA ARG A 119 -8.24 4.17 7.10
C ARG A 119 -7.74 2.74 7.07
N ALA A 120 -8.13 1.95 6.06
CA ALA A 120 -7.68 0.57 5.91
C ALA A 120 -6.16 0.50 5.71
N VAL A 121 -5.58 1.36 4.87
CA VAL A 121 -4.12 1.41 4.64
C VAL A 121 -3.36 1.80 5.92
N LEU A 122 -3.82 2.82 6.66
CA LEU A 122 -3.14 3.29 7.87
C LEU A 122 -3.33 2.36 9.07
N ARG A 123 -4.52 1.78 9.26
CA ARG A 123 -4.81 0.82 10.35
C ARG A 123 -3.92 -0.41 10.30
N ARG A 124 -3.48 -0.85 9.12
CA ARG A 124 -2.51 -1.94 8.97
C ARG A 124 -1.26 -1.70 9.82
N GLY A 125 -0.86 -0.40 9.99
CA GLY A 125 0.22 -0.02 10.88
C GLY A 125 -0.06 -0.18 12.38
N GLU A 126 -1.33 -0.13 12.81
CA GLU A 126 -1.73 -0.04 14.22
C GLU A 126 -2.19 -1.38 14.83
N THR A 127 -2.83 -2.25 14.04
CA THR A 127 -3.40 -3.52 14.54
C THR A 127 -2.36 -4.57 14.91
N ALA A 128 -1.13 -4.45 14.43
CA ALA A 128 -0.02 -5.33 14.83
C ALA A 128 0.33 -5.25 16.33
N SER A 129 -0.13 -4.20 17.04
CA SER A 129 0.21 -3.95 18.45
C SER A 129 -0.57 -4.78 19.48
N ARG A 130 -1.58 -5.57 19.07
CA ARG A 130 -2.53 -6.18 20.04
C ARG A 130 -2.47 -7.69 20.19
N GLN A 131 -1.62 -8.45 19.51
CA GLN A 131 -1.53 -9.91 19.67
C GLN A 131 -0.13 -10.39 20.06
N ALA A 132 -0.11 -11.29 21.02
CA ALA A 132 1.03 -11.73 21.83
C ALA A 132 2.05 -12.63 21.13
N ASP A 133 2.51 -12.38 19.97
CA ASP A 133 3.78 -12.87 19.42
C ASP A 133 4.26 -11.89 18.36
N ALA A 134 4.84 -10.79 18.85
CA ALA A 134 5.33 -9.71 18.01
C ALA A 134 6.37 -10.15 16.97
N THR A 135 7.08 -11.26 17.23
CA THR A 135 8.13 -11.76 16.34
C THR A 135 7.78 -13.13 15.81
N MET A 136 7.73 -13.27 14.49
CA MET A 136 7.56 -14.54 13.79
C MET A 136 8.80 -14.86 12.97
N LYS A 137 9.25 -16.13 13.01
CA LYS A 137 10.40 -16.60 12.22
C LYS A 137 10.06 -17.92 11.52
N ILE A 138 10.27 -17.94 10.21
CA ILE A 138 10.15 -19.14 9.39
C ILE A 138 11.38 -19.25 8.49
N GLY A 139 12.21 -20.24 8.71
CA GLY A 139 13.49 -20.38 8.02
C GLY A 139 14.40 -19.18 8.28
N LYS A 140 14.80 -18.47 7.23
CA LYS A 140 15.63 -17.26 7.32
C LYS A 140 14.82 -15.97 7.42
N ILE A 141 13.52 -16.02 7.19
CA ILE A 141 12.67 -14.85 7.25
C ILE A 141 12.17 -14.66 8.68
N ARG A 142 12.39 -13.46 9.20
CA ARG A 142 11.89 -13.00 10.49
C ARG A 142 11.15 -11.69 10.31
N ILE A 143 10.02 -11.54 10.97
CA ILE A 143 9.28 -10.28 11.04
C ILE A 143 9.00 -9.94 12.50
N ASN A 144 8.91 -8.64 12.79
CA ASN A 144 8.38 -8.11 14.04
C ASN A 144 7.13 -7.29 13.71
N ALA A 145 5.96 -7.77 14.11
CA ALA A 145 4.70 -7.13 13.80
C ALA A 145 4.55 -5.76 14.50
N THR A 146 5.14 -5.58 15.68
CA THR A 146 5.05 -4.31 16.44
C THR A 146 5.91 -3.21 15.82
N SER A 147 7.18 -3.51 15.48
CA SER A 147 8.07 -2.53 14.82
C SER A 147 7.89 -2.49 13.30
N ARG A 148 7.12 -3.42 12.72
CA ARG A 148 6.95 -3.62 11.26
C ARG A 148 8.27 -3.80 10.52
N GLU A 149 9.22 -4.42 11.17
CA GLU A 149 10.52 -4.74 10.59
C GLU A 149 10.56 -6.17 10.08
N ALA A 150 11.27 -6.37 8.97
CA ALA A 150 11.49 -7.68 8.36
C ALA A 150 12.99 -7.93 8.16
N TRP A 151 13.40 -9.18 8.28
CA TRP A 151 14.78 -9.63 8.05
C TRP A 151 14.82 -10.87 7.16
N SER A 152 15.85 -10.93 6.34
CA SER A 152 16.24 -12.14 5.60
C SER A 152 17.65 -12.56 6.08
N GLY A 153 17.74 -13.57 6.94
CA GLY A 153 18.94 -13.84 7.74
C GLY A 153 19.16 -12.70 8.73
N GLU A 154 20.34 -12.09 8.68
CA GLU A 154 20.70 -10.93 9.54
C GLU A 154 20.44 -9.58 8.85
N ALA A 155 20.11 -9.57 7.56
CA ALA A 155 19.89 -8.34 6.82
C ALA A 155 18.45 -7.83 7.00
N ILE A 156 18.30 -6.54 7.34
CA ILE A 156 17.02 -5.85 7.35
C ILE A 156 16.54 -5.73 5.91
N VAL A 157 15.25 -5.97 5.70
CA VAL A 157 14.59 -5.86 4.39
C VAL A 157 13.62 -4.70 4.46
N ASP A 158 13.85 -3.69 3.63
CA ASP A 158 12.97 -2.52 3.53
C ASP A 158 11.70 -2.88 2.74
N LEU A 159 10.57 -2.92 3.43
CA LEU A 159 9.25 -3.24 2.89
C LEU A 159 8.32 -2.03 2.98
N THR A 160 7.50 -1.83 1.94
CA THR A 160 6.36 -0.92 2.06
C THR A 160 5.33 -1.46 3.04
N ALA A 161 4.39 -0.61 3.48
CA ALA A 161 3.33 -1.04 4.39
C ALA A 161 2.59 -2.27 3.85
N MET A 162 2.19 -2.24 2.58
CA MET A 162 1.48 -3.34 1.92
C MET A 162 2.31 -4.61 1.78
N GLU A 163 3.59 -4.48 1.44
CA GLU A 163 4.49 -5.64 1.34
C GLU A 163 4.69 -6.32 2.70
N PHE A 164 4.78 -5.53 3.78
CA PHE A 164 4.89 -6.07 5.13
C PHE A 164 3.63 -6.84 5.53
N ASP A 165 2.44 -6.26 5.34
CA ASP A 165 1.16 -6.88 5.70
C ASP A 165 0.91 -8.16 4.92
N LEU A 166 1.23 -8.14 3.62
CA LEU A 166 1.12 -9.32 2.78
C LEU A 166 2.10 -10.42 3.20
N LEU A 167 3.33 -10.07 3.57
CA LEU A 167 4.31 -11.01 4.10
C LEU A 167 3.84 -11.61 5.43
N GLU A 168 3.35 -10.78 6.36
CA GLU A 168 2.82 -11.23 7.65
C GLU A 168 1.66 -12.19 7.47
N LEU A 169 0.67 -11.83 6.65
CA LEU A 169 -0.49 -12.69 6.34
C LEU A 169 -0.05 -14.05 5.79
N LEU A 170 0.86 -14.05 4.83
CA LEU A 170 1.36 -15.27 4.21
C LEU A 170 2.20 -16.13 5.18
N MET A 171 2.98 -15.51 6.05
CA MET A 171 3.75 -16.22 7.07
C MET A 171 2.84 -16.82 8.15
N ARG A 172 1.81 -16.09 8.62
CA ARG A 172 0.79 -16.62 9.55
C ARG A 172 0.03 -17.81 8.96
N SER A 173 -0.11 -17.85 7.65
CA SER A 173 -0.76 -18.91 6.89
C SER A 173 0.23 -19.90 6.25
N ALA A 174 1.45 -19.99 6.76
CA ALA A 174 2.50 -20.80 6.13
C ALA A 174 2.04 -22.25 5.89
N GLY A 175 2.34 -22.78 4.71
CA GLY A 175 1.90 -24.11 4.26
C GLY A 175 0.46 -24.17 3.73
N ARG A 176 -0.37 -23.15 3.96
CA ARG A 176 -1.74 -23.03 3.44
C ARG A 176 -1.78 -22.08 2.25
N VAL A 177 -2.61 -22.38 1.26
CA VAL A 177 -2.89 -21.44 0.17
C VAL A 177 -3.83 -20.36 0.69
N VAL A 178 -3.43 -19.10 0.53
CA VAL A 178 -4.27 -17.92 0.78
C VAL A 178 -4.80 -17.44 -0.56
N SER A 179 -6.13 -17.42 -0.72
CA SER A 179 -6.74 -17.00 -1.97
C SER A 179 -6.61 -15.48 -2.20
N ARG A 180 -6.78 -15.03 -3.45
CA ARG A 180 -6.78 -13.58 -3.76
C ARG A 180 -7.92 -12.87 -3.05
N GLU A 181 -9.08 -13.50 -3.02
CA GLU A 181 -10.27 -13.01 -2.35
C GLU A 181 -10.04 -12.88 -0.85
N GLU A 182 -9.41 -13.88 -0.23
CA GLU A 182 -9.06 -13.86 1.19
C GLU A 182 -8.06 -12.74 1.50
N ILE A 183 -7.01 -12.57 0.68
CA ILE A 183 -6.04 -11.48 0.82
C ILE A 183 -6.74 -10.12 0.73
N THR A 184 -7.60 -9.96 -0.28
CA THR A 184 -8.32 -8.69 -0.49
C THR A 184 -9.28 -8.40 0.66
N ALA A 185 -10.03 -9.39 1.12
CA ALA A 185 -10.94 -9.22 2.25
C ALA A 185 -10.21 -8.85 3.55
N LEU A 186 -9.06 -9.48 3.84
CA LEU A 186 -8.31 -9.27 5.08
C LEU A 186 -7.48 -7.98 5.05
N LEU A 187 -6.87 -7.65 3.91
CA LEU A 187 -5.99 -6.48 3.83
C LEU A 187 -6.72 -5.21 3.39
N PHE A 188 -7.78 -5.30 2.59
CA PHE A 188 -8.50 -4.13 2.07
C PHE A 188 -9.93 -3.99 2.62
N GLU A 189 -10.39 -4.96 3.42
CA GLU A 189 -11.73 -4.98 4.03
C GLU A 189 -12.87 -4.78 3.01
N ARG A 190 -12.68 -5.26 1.79
CA ARG A 190 -13.62 -5.19 0.69
C ARG A 190 -13.61 -6.47 -0.13
N GLN A 191 -14.60 -6.61 -1.00
CA GLN A 191 -14.62 -7.71 -1.96
C GLN A 191 -13.53 -7.52 -3.03
N ALA A 192 -13.00 -8.65 -3.51
CA ALA A 192 -12.04 -8.65 -4.61
C ALA A 192 -12.67 -8.08 -5.89
N THR A 193 -11.91 -7.29 -6.61
CA THR A 193 -12.30 -6.72 -7.89
C THR A 193 -11.34 -7.20 -9.00
N PRO A 194 -11.74 -7.12 -10.28
CA PRO A 194 -10.81 -7.42 -11.38
C PRO A 194 -9.54 -6.55 -11.38
N TYR A 195 -9.52 -5.52 -10.55
CA TYR A 195 -8.43 -4.59 -10.41
C TYR A 195 -7.34 -5.04 -9.42
N ASP A 196 -7.56 -6.12 -8.67
CA ASP A 196 -6.64 -6.59 -7.62
C ASP A 196 -5.41 -7.35 -8.16
N ARG A 197 -5.11 -7.22 -9.46
CA ARG A 197 -3.86 -7.72 -10.06
C ARG A 197 -2.59 -7.08 -9.49
N PHE A 198 -2.73 -5.95 -8.79
CA PHE A 198 -1.59 -5.34 -8.07
C PHE A 198 -1.01 -6.27 -7.00
N LEU A 199 -1.77 -7.24 -6.47
CA LEU A 199 -1.25 -8.27 -5.59
C LEU A 199 -0.08 -9.06 -6.22
N ASP A 200 -0.15 -9.37 -7.52
CA ASP A 200 0.93 -10.06 -8.23
C ASP A 200 2.24 -9.27 -8.19
N VAL A 201 2.14 -7.97 -8.17
CA VAL A 201 3.29 -7.05 -8.13
C VAL A 201 3.92 -7.01 -6.75
N HIS A 202 3.10 -6.84 -5.69
CA HIS A 202 3.63 -6.92 -4.33
C HIS A 202 4.28 -8.27 -4.05
N ILE A 203 3.70 -9.37 -4.54
CA ILE A 203 4.32 -10.70 -4.50
C ILE A 203 5.64 -10.72 -5.28
N SER A 204 5.70 -10.08 -6.46
CA SER A 204 6.94 -9.99 -7.23
C SER A 204 8.03 -9.21 -6.50
N HIS A 205 7.66 -8.09 -5.86
CA HIS A 205 8.58 -7.28 -5.04
C HIS A 205 9.07 -8.05 -3.80
N LEU A 206 8.16 -8.68 -3.08
CA LEU A 206 8.54 -9.53 -1.94
C LEU A 206 9.53 -10.62 -2.33
N ARG A 207 9.29 -11.29 -3.46
CA ARG A 207 10.23 -12.30 -3.98
C ARG A 207 11.61 -11.69 -4.27
N LYS A 208 11.66 -10.54 -4.93
CA LYS A 208 12.94 -9.85 -5.22
C LYS A 208 13.70 -9.48 -3.95
N LYS A 209 12.96 -9.04 -2.91
CA LYS A 209 13.55 -8.58 -1.66
C LYS A 209 13.95 -9.72 -0.72
N LEU A 210 13.23 -10.84 -0.74
CA LEU A 210 13.38 -11.93 0.24
C LEU A 210 14.03 -13.19 -0.29
N GLU A 211 13.84 -13.55 -1.58
CA GLU A 211 14.07 -14.93 -2.02
C GLU A 211 15.52 -15.26 -2.32
N GLY A 212 16.41 -14.32 -2.63
CA GLY A 212 17.86 -14.57 -2.79
C GLY A 212 18.23 -15.87 -3.52
N GLY A 213 17.39 -16.33 -4.48
CA GLY A 213 17.54 -17.59 -5.20
C GLY A 213 16.67 -18.76 -4.67
N ARG A 214 15.91 -18.61 -3.61
CA ARG A 214 14.97 -19.63 -3.07
C ARG A 214 13.52 -19.20 -3.26
N LYS A 215 12.64 -20.11 -3.65
CA LYS A 215 11.21 -19.82 -3.82
C LYS A 215 10.45 -19.94 -2.50
N LEU A 216 10.38 -18.84 -1.73
CA LEU A 216 9.65 -18.77 -0.46
C LEU A 216 8.15 -18.60 -0.64
N ILE A 217 7.73 -17.86 -1.67
CA ILE A 217 6.32 -17.62 -1.98
C ILE A 217 6.00 -18.27 -3.33
N ARG A 218 5.07 -19.21 -3.34
CA ARG A 218 4.61 -19.90 -4.56
C ARG A 218 3.26 -19.38 -5.00
N THR A 219 3.08 -19.19 -6.32
CA THR A 219 1.77 -18.88 -6.91
C THR A 219 1.04 -20.18 -7.23
N ILE A 220 -0.18 -20.31 -6.76
CA ILE A 220 -1.14 -21.34 -7.17
C ILE A 220 -2.05 -20.70 -8.21
N ARG A 221 -1.84 -21.06 -9.47
CA ARG A 221 -2.54 -20.43 -10.61
C ARG A 221 -4.05 -20.48 -10.42
N GLY A 222 -4.72 -19.34 -10.65
CA GLY A 222 -6.17 -19.20 -10.52
C GLY A 222 -6.71 -19.21 -9.09
N VAL A 223 -5.85 -19.42 -8.05
CA VAL A 223 -6.28 -19.50 -6.66
C VAL A 223 -5.64 -18.40 -5.81
N GLY A 224 -4.32 -18.39 -5.66
CA GLY A 224 -3.66 -17.45 -4.74
C GLY A 224 -2.19 -17.77 -4.53
N TYR A 225 -1.73 -17.61 -3.29
CA TYR A 225 -0.32 -17.72 -2.93
C TYR A 225 -0.14 -18.59 -1.69
N VAL A 226 1.02 -19.19 -1.56
CA VAL A 226 1.42 -19.95 -0.38
C VAL A 226 2.86 -19.63 0.01
N PHE A 227 3.08 -19.35 1.29
CA PHE A 227 4.42 -19.22 1.86
C PHE A 227 4.92 -20.61 2.25
N THR A 228 6.03 -21.04 1.64
CA THR A 228 6.55 -22.41 1.84
C THR A 228 7.73 -22.46 2.81
N GLY A 229 8.35 -21.35 3.14
CA GLY A 229 9.31 -21.06 4.23
C GLY A 229 10.33 -22.12 4.68
N THR A 230 10.25 -23.31 4.13
CA THR A 230 11.13 -24.41 4.44
C THR A 230 12.07 -24.68 3.28
N ALA A 231 13.32 -24.57 3.53
CA ALA A 231 14.33 -25.34 2.83
C ALA A 231 15.27 -25.93 3.84
#